data_993248a108fbf8a6d483dc46e5e442a5
#
_entry.id   993248a108fbf8a6d483dc46e5e442a5
#
_cell.length_a   1.000
_cell.length_b   1.000
_cell.length_c   1.000
_cell.angle_alpha   90.00
_cell.angle_beta   90.00
_cell.angle_gamma   90.00
#
_symmetry.space_group_name_H-M   'P 1'
#
loop_
_entity.id
_entity.type
_entity.pdbx_description
1 polymer ?
#
loop_
_entity_poly.entity_id
_entity_poly.type
_entity_poly.pdbx_seq_one_letter_code
_entity_poly.pdbx_strand_id
1 'polypeptide(L)'
;MVADFKDIKKEDVSVAGGKGANLGEMTREKINVPAGFIVTTEAYKEFLRVNKITDIINNELNKAGNDEKSILNAACYFRKRIRSGTFPAALKNLIGEKYNALGENKKVAIRSSATAEDLADASFAGQQDSYLNIQGMDEILEHIRSCYASLWTDRAVSYRFRQGYDQSRVSIAVIVQEMVESEKSGVLFTVAPINKNENAMLINAAFGLGESVVSGRVSADTYMIDKKTGMIQINIGNKETQIVYDKKGTVERVLSDDKRK
;
A
#
# COMPACT_ATOMS: atom_id res chain seq x y z
N MET A 1 -9.12 9.38 -13.78
CA MET A 1 -9.61 8.78 -12.52
C MET A 1 -9.09 7.35 -12.28
N VAL A 2 -8.90 6.55 -13.30
CA VAL A 2 -8.26 5.22 -13.21
C VAL A 2 -7.19 5.13 -14.28
N ALA A 3 -6.00 4.61 -13.95
CA ALA A 3 -4.84 4.55 -14.84
C ALA A 3 -4.17 3.16 -14.76
N ASP A 4 -3.65 2.66 -15.87
CA ASP A 4 -2.78 1.47 -15.87
C ASP A 4 -1.39 1.84 -15.39
N PHE A 5 -0.65 0.89 -14.80
CA PHE A 5 0.74 1.15 -14.35
C PHE A 5 1.62 1.71 -15.45
N LYS A 6 1.50 1.18 -16.68
CA LYS A 6 2.30 1.63 -17.84
C LYS A 6 2.13 3.11 -18.19
N ASP A 7 0.99 3.70 -17.82
CA ASP A 7 0.65 5.10 -18.13
C ASP A 7 1.15 6.07 -17.04
N ILE A 8 1.69 5.55 -15.92
CA ILE A 8 2.20 6.32 -14.79
C ILE A 8 3.71 6.42 -14.86
N LYS A 9 4.24 7.60 -14.59
CA LYS A 9 5.66 7.91 -14.52
C LYS A 9 6.10 8.09 -13.06
N LYS A 10 7.40 8.09 -12.83
CA LYS A 10 8.00 8.33 -11.52
C LYS A 10 7.61 9.70 -10.92
N GLU A 11 7.45 10.70 -11.78
CA GLU A 11 7.08 12.07 -11.41
C GLU A 11 5.60 12.22 -11.06
N ASP A 12 4.74 11.24 -11.41
CA ASP A 12 3.30 11.30 -11.22
C ASP A 12 2.84 10.99 -9.77
N VAL A 13 3.69 11.29 -8.78
CA VAL A 13 3.38 11.09 -7.35
C VAL A 13 2.10 11.83 -6.95
N SER A 14 1.84 13.00 -7.50
CA SER A 14 0.60 13.77 -7.25
C SER A 14 -0.67 13.07 -7.74
N VAL A 15 -0.55 12.15 -8.70
CA VAL A 15 -1.66 11.41 -9.34
C VAL A 15 -1.80 10.00 -8.75
N ALA A 16 -0.68 9.31 -8.56
CA ALA A 16 -0.62 7.89 -8.25
C ALA A 16 -0.14 7.58 -6.81
N GLY A 17 0.31 8.60 -6.07
CA GLY A 17 1.04 8.41 -4.81
C GLY A 17 2.43 7.79 -5.04
N GLY A 18 3.26 7.71 -4.01
CA GLY A 18 4.63 7.21 -4.12
C GLY A 18 4.70 5.75 -4.59
N LYS A 19 3.94 4.85 -3.96
CA LYS A 19 3.91 3.43 -4.37
C LYS A 19 3.41 3.25 -5.81
N GLY A 20 2.37 4.00 -6.22
CA GLY A 20 1.84 3.95 -7.57
C GLY A 20 2.83 4.42 -8.62
N ALA A 21 3.52 5.52 -8.35
CA ALA A 21 4.55 6.07 -9.23
C ALA A 21 5.73 5.08 -9.41
N ASN A 22 6.18 4.45 -8.31
CA ASN A 22 7.23 3.43 -8.35
C ASN A 22 6.80 2.17 -9.14
N LEU A 23 5.55 1.71 -9.01
CA LEU A 23 5.03 0.60 -9.81
C LEU A 23 4.98 0.96 -11.31
N GLY A 24 4.58 2.19 -11.63
CA GLY A 24 4.62 2.70 -13.00
C GLY A 24 6.02 2.69 -13.58
N GLU A 25 7.00 3.22 -12.85
CA GLU A 25 8.42 3.21 -13.25
C GLU A 25 8.94 1.78 -13.49
N MET A 26 8.73 0.88 -12.52
CA MET A 26 9.16 -0.53 -12.66
C MET A 26 8.51 -1.21 -13.86
N THR A 27 7.24 -0.93 -14.14
CA THR A 27 6.54 -1.49 -15.31
C THR A 27 7.16 -0.99 -16.62
N ARG A 28 7.52 0.28 -16.70
CA ARG A 28 8.16 0.89 -17.88
C ARG A 28 9.56 0.38 -18.09
N GLU A 29 10.31 0.14 -17.03
CA GLU A 29 11.63 -0.51 -17.05
C GLU A 29 11.56 -2.02 -17.30
N LYS A 30 10.36 -2.56 -17.62
CA LYS A 30 10.13 -3.98 -17.92
C LYS A 30 10.49 -4.93 -16.78
N ILE A 31 10.47 -4.44 -15.54
CA ILE A 31 10.52 -5.30 -14.37
C ILE A 31 9.20 -6.08 -14.30
N ASN A 32 9.27 -7.35 -13.96
CA ASN A 32 8.08 -8.20 -13.88
C ASN A 32 7.18 -7.79 -12.70
N VAL A 33 6.31 -6.81 -12.93
CA VAL A 33 5.32 -6.30 -11.99
C VAL A 33 4.00 -7.03 -12.25
N PRO A 34 3.35 -7.63 -11.24
CA PRO A 34 2.02 -8.20 -11.38
C PRO A 34 1.03 -7.18 -11.93
N ALA A 35 0.11 -7.63 -12.79
CA ALA A 35 -0.86 -6.75 -13.43
C ALA A 35 -1.73 -5.99 -12.43
N GLY A 36 -2.19 -4.80 -12.80
CA GLY A 36 -3.01 -3.99 -11.93
C GLY A 36 -3.27 -2.60 -12.49
N PHE A 37 -3.96 -1.80 -11.70
CA PHE A 37 -4.30 -0.42 -12.04
C PHE A 37 -4.31 0.47 -10.79
N ILE A 38 -4.38 1.76 -11.01
CA ILE A 38 -4.40 2.79 -9.96
C ILE A 38 -5.71 3.55 -10.04
N VAL A 39 -6.43 3.59 -8.94
CA VAL A 39 -7.52 4.54 -8.71
C VAL A 39 -6.87 5.81 -8.19
N THR A 40 -6.81 6.84 -9.03
CA THR A 40 -5.95 8.02 -8.85
C THR A 40 -6.44 8.97 -7.75
N THR A 41 -5.61 9.91 -7.37
CA THR A 41 -5.99 10.99 -6.44
C THR A 41 -7.17 11.82 -6.93
N GLU A 42 -7.36 11.92 -8.24
CA GLU A 42 -8.54 12.56 -8.82
C GLU A 42 -9.84 11.80 -8.52
N ALA A 43 -9.77 10.46 -8.53
CA ALA A 43 -10.90 9.63 -8.15
C ALA A 43 -11.28 9.84 -6.67
N TYR A 44 -10.29 9.96 -5.80
CA TYR A 44 -10.52 10.31 -4.39
C TYR A 44 -11.20 11.67 -4.24
N LYS A 45 -10.70 12.69 -4.91
CA LYS A 45 -11.29 14.06 -4.88
C LYS A 45 -12.73 14.05 -5.40
N GLU A 46 -12.99 13.36 -6.49
CA GLU A 46 -14.33 13.22 -7.05
C GLU A 46 -15.27 12.46 -6.10
N PHE A 47 -14.80 11.39 -5.46
CA PHE A 47 -15.54 10.68 -4.43
C PHE A 47 -15.91 11.60 -3.26
N LEU A 48 -14.97 12.40 -2.76
CA LEU A 48 -15.25 13.37 -1.68
C LEU A 48 -16.25 14.44 -2.12
N ARG A 49 -16.12 14.95 -3.36
CA ARG A 49 -16.98 15.98 -3.91
C ARG A 49 -18.44 15.53 -4.02
N VAL A 50 -18.68 14.36 -4.62
CA VAL A 50 -20.03 13.82 -4.83
C VAL A 50 -20.73 13.52 -3.49
N ASN A 51 -19.98 13.07 -2.50
CA ASN A 51 -20.50 12.80 -1.16
C ASN A 51 -20.55 14.05 -0.26
N LYS A 52 -20.21 15.24 -0.78
CA LYS A 52 -20.15 16.52 -0.04
C LYS A 52 -19.21 16.47 1.17
N ILE A 53 -18.16 15.65 1.11
CA ILE A 53 -17.20 15.47 2.21
C ILE A 53 -16.12 16.56 2.13
N THR A 54 -15.78 17.06 0.96
CA THR A 54 -14.78 18.13 0.78
C THR A 54 -15.09 19.35 1.63
N ASP A 55 -16.32 19.86 1.58
CA ASP A 55 -16.73 21.03 2.34
C ASP A 55 -16.72 20.76 3.86
N ILE A 56 -17.09 19.54 4.25
CA ILE A 56 -17.04 19.11 5.65
C ILE A 56 -15.58 19.12 6.14
N ILE A 57 -14.64 18.55 5.38
CA ILE A 57 -13.22 18.53 5.74
C ILE A 57 -12.71 19.96 5.92
N ASN A 58 -12.92 20.81 4.93
CA ASN A 58 -12.45 22.18 4.96
C ASN A 58 -13.02 22.97 6.16
N ASN A 59 -14.32 22.86 6.40
CA ASN A 59 -14.99 23.56 7.50
C ASN A 59 -14.50 23.08 8.87
N GLU A 60 -14.40 21.77 9.08
CA GLU A 60 -13.97 21.22 10.36
C GLU A 60 -12.48 21.45 10.64
N LEU A 61 -11.61 21.38 9.61
CA LEU A 61 -10.21 21.75 9.78
C LEU A 61 -10.02 23.23 10.08
N ASN A 62 -10.78 24.11 9.42
CA ASN A 62 -10.76 25.54 9.72
C ASN A 62 -11.19 25.85 11.15
N LYS A 63 -12.23 25.14 11.69
CA LYS A 63 -12.66 25.29 13.08
C LYS A 63 -11.62 24.74 14.07
N ALA A 64 -10.98 23.63 13.73
CA ALA A 64 -9.96 23.00 14.55
C ALA A 64 -8.69 23.85 14.67
N GLY A 65 -8.39 24.65 13.64
CA GLY A 65 -7.17 25.46 13.57
C GLY A 65 -5.92 24.60 13.76
N ASN A 66 -5.05 25.01 14.68
CA ASN A 66 -3.80 24.30 14.98
C ASN A 66 -3.90 23.52 16.32
N ASP A 67 -5.06 22.92 16.60
CA ASP A 67 -5.25 22.06 17.77
C ASP A 67 -5.34 20.58 17.37
N GLU A 68 -4.31 19.80 17.75
CA GLU A 68 -4.19 18.36 17.37
C GLU A 68 -5.45 17.58 17.81
N LYS A 69 -5.97 17.82 19.01
CA LYS A 69 -7.11 17.09 19.53
C LYS A 69 -8.39 17.36 18.74
N SER A 70 -8.62 18.61 18.36
CA SER A 70 -9.75 18.99 17.52
C SER A 70 -9.64 18.41 16.12
N ILE A 71 -8.43 18.39 15.54
CA ILE A 71 -8.17 17.78 14.23
C ILE A 71 -8.42 16.26 14.30
N LEU A 72 -8.00 15.56 15.35
CA LEU A 72 -8.25 14.13 15.54
C LEU A 72 -9.75 13.81 15.67
N ASN A 73 -10.49 14.64 16.39
CA ASN A 73 -11.95 14.49 16.49
C ASN A 73 -12.63 14.66 15.12
N ALA A 74 -12.23 15.67 14.36
CA ALA A 74 -12.70 15.88 13.00
C ALA A 74 -12.34 14.69 12.09
N ALA A 75 -11.13 14.18 12.17
CA ALA A 75 -10.67 13.03 11.38
C ALA A 75 -11.50 11.75 11.67
N CYS A 76 -11.92 11.53 12.92
CA CYS A 76 -12.84 10.44 13.24
C CYS A 76 -14.18 10.58 12.49
N TYR A 77 -14.72 11.79 12.42
CA TYR A 77 -15.93 12.07 11.66
C TYR A 77 -15.72 11.87 10.15
N PHE A 78 -14.58 12.33 9.59
CA PHE A 78 -14.26 12.12 8.18
C PHE A 78 -14.19 10.63 7.81
N ARG A 79 -13.54 9.80 8.64
CA ARG A 79 -13.49 8.33 8.43
C ARG A 79 -14.88 7.71 8.31
N LYS A 80 -15.81 8.10 9.20
CA LYS A 80 -17.19 7.60 9.17
C LYS A 80 -17.90 8.00 7.87
N ARG A 81 -17.77 9.27 7.47
CA ARG A 81 -18.37 9.80 6.24
C ARG A 81 -17.80 9.13 4.98
N ILE A 82 -16.49 8.92 4.92
CA ILE A 82 -15.83 8.25 3.80
C ILE A 82 -16.29 6.79 3.70
N ARG A 83 -16.33 6.06 4.80
CA ARG A 83 -16.78 4.66 4.80
C ARG A 83 -18.23 4.48 4.37
N SER A 84 -19.10 5.42 4.69
CA SER A 84 -20.52 5.41 4.27
C SER A 84 -20.75 6.05 2.88
N GLY A 85 -19.72 6.59 2.24
CA GLY A 85 -19.84 7.28 0.96
C GLY A 85 -20.14 6.31 -0.20
N THR A 86 -20.79 6.84 -1.23
CA THR A 86 -21.18 6.10 -2.44
C THR A 86 -20.26 6.47 -3.60
N PHE A 87 -19.77 5.49 -4.35
CA PHE A 87 -19.01 5.75 -5.55
C PHE A 87 -19.90 6.32 -6.66
N PRO A 88 -19.46 7.36 -7.37
CA PRO A 88 -20.11 7.82 -8.59
C PRO A 88 -20.20 6.66 -9.60
N ALA A 89 -21.34 6.53 -10.31
CA ALA A 89 -21.56 5.42 -11.25
C ALA A 89 -20.44 5.31 -12.29
N ALA A 90 -20.00 6.44 -12.85
CA ALA A 90 -18.91 6.47 -13.82
C ALA A 90 -17.60 5.91 -13.26
N LEU A 91 -17.25 6.26 -12.01
CA LEU A 91 -16.05 5.75 -11.37
C LEU A 91 -16.18 4.24 -11.04
N LYS A 92 -17.34 3.81 -10.56
CA LYS A 92 -17.63 2.39 -10.31
C LYS A 92 -17.47 1.58 -11.60
N ASN A 93 -17.98 2.06 -12.73
CA ASN A 93 -17.86 1.39 -14.03
C ASN A 93 -16.41 1.29 -14.48
N LEU A 94 -15.62 2.38 -14.40
CA LEU A 94 -14.21 2.38 -14.76
C LEU A 94 -13.38 1.40 -13.91
N ILE A 95 -13.64 1.32 -12.61
CA ILE A 95 -12.98 0.34 -11.73
C ILE A 95 -13.38 -1.07 -12.14
N GLY A 96 -14.66 -1.31 -12.41
CA GLY A 96 -15.17 -2.60 -12.86
C GLY A 96 -14.57 -3.06 -14.19
N GLU A 97 -14.49 -2.19 -15.18
CA GLU A 97 -13.83 -2.46 -16.46
C GLU A 97 -12.38 -2.89 -16.29
N LYS A 98 -11.61 -2.14 -15.47
CA LYS A 98 -10.21 -2.46 -15.20
C LYS A 98 -10.05 -3.76 -14.40
N TYR A 99 -10.91 -4.01 -13.41
CA TYR A 99 -10.88 -5.26 -12.66
C TYR A 99 -11.21 -6.48 -13.56
N ASN A 100 -12.23 -6.38 -14.38
CA ASN A 100 -12.60 -7.45 -15.33
C ASN A 100 -11.49 -7.73 -16.35
N ALA A 101 -10.74 -6.71 -16.75
CA ALA A 101 -9.59 -6.86 -17.66
C ALA A 101 -8.41 -7.65 -17.02
N LEU A 102 -8.32 -7.75 -15.70
CA LEU A 102 -7.34 -8.62 -15.03
C LEU A 102 -7.70 -10.10 -15.15
N GLY A 103 -8.95 -10.42 -15.44
CA GLY A 103 -9.49 -11.76 -15.53
C GLY A 103 -10.68 -11.97 -14.61
N GLU A 104 -11.46 -13.00 -14.91
CA GLU A 104 -12.66 -13.32 -14.14
C GLU A 104 -12.32 -13.72 -12.71
N ASN A 105 -12.96 -13.07 -11.75
CA ASN A 105 -12.82 -13.36 -10.30
C ASN A 105 -11.37 -13.38 -9.78
N LYS A 106 -10.50 -12.56 -10.34
CA LYS A 106 -9.11 -12.45 -9.89
C LYS A 106 -9.05 -11.95 -8.44
N LYS A 107 -8.16 -12.57 -7.67
CA LYS A 107 -7.79 -12.08 -6.35
C LYS A 107 -6.80 -10.94 -6.47
N VAL A 108 -7.03 -9.87 -5.75
CA VAL A 108 -6.20 -8.67 -5.80
C VAL A 108 -5.75 -8.22 -4.41
N ALA A 109 -4.64 -7.53 -4.38
CA ALA A 109 -4.21 -6.71 -3.26
C ALA A 109 -4.70 -5.27 -3.48
N ILE A 110 -5.31 -4.67 -2.46
CA ILE A 110 -5.71 -3.27 -2.46
C ILE A 110 -4.81 -2.53 -1.49
N ARG A 111 -4.07 -1.54 -1.99
CA ARG A 111 -3.01 -0.87 -1.24
C ARG A 111 -3.17 0.64 -1.36
N SER A 112 -3.14 1.32 -0.23
CA SER A 112 -3.08 2.77 -0.21
C SER A 112 -1.74 3.29 -0.74
N SER A 113 -1.79 4.41 -1.45
CA SER A 113 -0.64 5.12 -2.02
C SER A 113 -0.84 6.63 -1.85
N ALA A 114 -0.36 7.17 -0.74
CA ALA A 114 -0.55 8.59 -0.46
C ALA A 114 0.48 9.45 -1.19
N THR A 115 0.10 10.70 -1.47
CA THR A 115 0.98 11.68 -2.12
C THR A 115 2.09 12.19 -1.20
N ALA A 116 1.92 12.03 0.12
CA ALA A 116 2.89 12.47 1.12
C ALA A 116 3.79 11.31 1.64
N GLU A 117 3.69 10.09 1.09
CA GLU A 117 4.31 8.89 1.65
C GLU A 117 5.84 8.85 1.47
N ASP A 118 6.35 9.40 0.38
CA ASP A 118 7.78 9.35 -0.01
C ASP A 118 8.41 10.75 -0.07
N LEU A 119 8.02 11.66 0.82
CA LEU A 119 8.74 12.91 0.94
C LEU A 119 10.12 12.65 1.57
N ALA A 120 11.16 13.31 1.05
CA ALA A 120 12.57 13.04 1.35
C ALA A 120 12.91 13.01 2.85
N ASP A 121 12.11 13.70 3.68
CA ASP A 121 12.34 13.85 5.12
C ASP A 121 11.29 13.09 5.98
N ALA A 122 10.39 12.31 5.40
CA ALA A 122 9.29 11.70 6.14
C ALA A 122 8.92 10.31 5.61
N SER A 123 9.09 9.28 6.45
CA SER A 123 8.65 7.92 6.15
C SER A 123 7.28 7.64 6.75
N PHE A 124 6.26 7.49 5.91
CA PHE A 124 4.93 6.98 6.30
C PHE A 124 4.88 5.45 6.32
N ALA A 125 6.00 4.77 6.40
CA ALA A 125 6.07 3.32 6.42
C ALA A 125 5.15 2.73 7.51
N GLY A 126 4.30 1.78 7.14
CA GLY A 126 3.38 1.12 8.05
C GLY A 126 2.21 1.99 8.56
N GLN A 127 1.99 3.18 8.00
CA GLN A 127 0.88 4.08 8.38
C GLN A 127 -0.40 3.81 7.59
N GLN A 128 -0.32 3.01 6.53
CA GLN A 128 -1.39 2.85 5.55
C GLN A 128 -1.75 1.38 5.37
N ASP A 129 -3.04 1.15 5.12
CA ASP A 129 -3.61 -0.18 5.05
C ASP A 129 -3.29 -0.88 3.72
N SER A 130 -3.08 -2.19 3.80
CA SER A 130 -3.04 -3.10 2.66
C SER A 130 -3.98 -4.25 2.93
N TYR A 131 -4.84 -4.53 1.97
CA TYR A 131 -5.82 -5.60 2.02
C TYR A 131 -5.48 -6.64 0.97
N LEU A 132 -5.29 -7.87 1.40
CA LEU A 132 -4.84 -8.96 0.54
C LEU A 132 -5.99 -9.92 0.27
N ASN A 133 -5.90 -10.64 -0.85
CA ASN A 133 -6.84 -11.70 -1.21
C ASN A 133 -8.29 -11.22 -1.40
N ILE A 134 -8.46 -9.99 -1.88
CA ILE A 134 -9.76 -9.39 -2.13
C ILE A 134 -10.29 -9.88 -3.48
N GLN A 135 -11.58 -10.24 -3.54
CA GLN A 135 -12.22 -10.79 -4.73
C GLN A 135 -13.65 -10.25 -4.86
N GLY A 136 -14.02 -9.86 -6.08
CA GLY A 136 -15.35 -9.36 -6.37
C GLY A 136 -15.48 -7.84 -6.18
N MET A 137 -16.37 -7.25 -6.99
CA MET A 137 -16.48 -5.80 -7.16
C MET A 137 -16.88 -5.08 -5.87
N ASP A 138 -17.79 -5.65 -5.09
CA ASP A 138 -18.30 -5.01 -3.87
C ASP A 138 -17.20 -4.95 -2.80
N GLU A 139 -16.41 -6.02 -2.64
CA GLU A 139 -15.26 -6.07 -1.75
C GLU A 139 -14.16 -5.07 -2.19
N ILE A 140 -13.90 -4.98 -3.50
CA ILE A 140 -12.94 -4.01 -4.03
C ILE A 140 -13.34 -2.59 -3.68
N LEU A 141 -14.59 -2.22 -3.90
CA LEU A 141 -15.10 -0.89 -3.57
C LEU A 141 -15.06 -0.61 -2.06
N GLU A 142 -15.37 -1.61 -1.23
CA GLU A 142 -15.28 -1.49 0.23
C GLU A 142 -13.85 -1.20 0.68
N HIS A 143 -12.88 -1.93 0.13
CA HIS A 143 -11.48 -1.76 0.51
C HIS A 143 -10.86 -0.49 -0.08
N ILE A 144 -11.33 -0.01 -1.23
CA ILE A 144 -10.95 1.34 -1.73
C ILE A 144 -11.46 2.42 -0.77
N ARG A 145 -12.71 2.33 -0.27
CA ARG A 145 -13.20 3.26 0.77
C ARG A 145 -12.37 3.18 2.05
N SER A 146 -11.99 1.97 2.44
CA SER A 146 -11.13 1.76 3.61
C SER A 146 -9.75 2.40 3.44
N CYS A 147 -9.13 2.27 2.25
CA CYS A 147 -7.90 2.99 1.91
C CYS A 147 -8.11 4.51 1.97
N TYR A 148 -9.20 5.04 1.43
CA TYR A 148 -9.52 6.46 1.53
C TYR A 148 -9.65 6.93 2.98
N ALA A 149 -10.31 6.13 3.82
CA ALA A 149 -10.47 6.42 5.24
C ALA A 149 -9.16 6.34 6.02
N SER A 150 -8.20 5.49 5.59
CA SER A 150 -6.91 5.34 6.28
C SER A 150 -6.06 6.61 6.30
N LEU A 151 -6.27 7.50 5.31
CA LEU A 151 -5.64 8.82 5.28
C LEU A 151 -5.96 9.65 6.54
N TRP A 152 -7.09 9.39 7.18
CA TRP A 152 -7.62 10.11 8.34
C TRP A 152 -7.54 9.31 9.64
N THR A 153 -6.70 8.26 9.71
CA THR A 153 -6.42 7.57 10.98
C THR A 153 -5.71 8.51 11.95
N ASP A 154 -5.91 8.30 13.25
CA ASP A 154 -5.30 9.12 14.29
C ASP A 154 -3.79 9.16 14.14
N ARG A 155 -3.18 8.01 13.83
CA ARG A 155 -1.75 7.88 13.57
C ARG A 155 -1.29 8.73 12.38
N ALA A 156 -2.00 8.67 11.25
CA ALA A 156 -1.65 9.42 10.04
C ALA A 156 -1.82 10.94 10.24
N VAL A 157 -2.89 11.35 10.94
CA VAL A 157 -3.17 12.75 11.26
C VAL A 157 -2.13 13.31 12.24
N SER A 158 -1.85 12.61 13.36
CA SER A 158 -0.84 13.04 14.33
C SER A 158 0.56 13.12 13.72
N TYR A 159 0.91 12.16 12.85
CA TYR A 159 2.19 12.21 12.15
C TYR A 159 2.31 13.48 11.29
N ARG A 160 1.32 13.75 10.42
CA ARG A 160 1.30 14.95 9.58
C ARG A 160 1.29 16.24 10.40
N PHE A 161 0.53 16.25 11.51
CA PHE A 161 0.50 17.38 12.42
C PHE A 161 1.89 17.71 12.98
N ARG A 162 2.59 16.70 13.50
CA ARG A 162 3.95 16.85 14.05
C ARG A 162 4.99 17.29 13.02
N GLN A 163 4.79 16.90 11.77
CA GLN A 163 5.65 17.28 10.64
C GLN A 163 5.26 18.64 10.03
N GLY A 164 4.22 19.31 10.55
CA GLY A 164 3.76 20.60 10.03
C GLY A 164 3.08 20.54 8.65
N TYR A 165 2.61 19.35 8.24
CA TYR A 165 1.89 19.23 6.97
C TYR A 165 0.46 19.75 7.06
N ASP A 166 0.03 20.46 6.03
CA ASP A 166 -1.34 20.91 5.87
C ASP A 166 -2.27 19.70 5.63
N GLN A 167 -3.16 19.44 6.59
CA GLN A 167 -4.10 18.32 6.53
C GLN A 167 -5.07 18.41 5.33
N SER A 168 -5.32 19.60 4.79
CA SER A 168 -6.23 19.80 3.67
C SER A 168 -5.61 19.44 2.31
N ARG A 169 -4.29 19.42 2.21
CA ARG A 169 -3.54 19.20 0.95
C ARG A 169 -3.18 17.75 0.68
N VAL A 170 -3.45 16.87 1.62
CA VAL A 170 -3.11 15.46 1.45
C VAL A 170 -4.12 14.75 0.55
N SER A 171 -3.61 13.86 -0.29
CA SER A 171 -4.43 13.05 -1.17
C SER A 171 -3.93 11.62 -1.21
N ILE A 172 -4.76 10.71 -1.69
CA ILE A 172 -4.47 9.30 -1.73
C ILE A 172 -4.93 8.69 -3.05
N ALA A 173 -4.08 7.88 -3.65
CA ALA A 173 -4.44 6.95 -4.69
C ALA A 173 -4.57 5.54 -4.09
N VAL A 174 -5.21 4.63 -4.80
CA VAL A 174 -5.34 3.24 -4.39
C VAL A 174 -4.88 2.33 -5.52
N ILE A 175 -3.94 1.45 -5.21
CA ILE A 175 -3.44 0.43 -6.11
C ILE A 175 -4.33 -0.81 -5.98
N VAL A 176 -4.83 -1.31 -7.11
CA VAL A 176 -5.50 -2.61 -7.23
C VAL A 176 -4.60 -3.48 -8.08
N GLN A 177 -3.98 -4.49 -7.47
CA GLN A 177 -2.94 -5.31 -8.11
C GLN A 177 -3.25 -6.78 -7.96
N GLU A 178 -3.03 -7.55 -9.01
CA GLU A 178 -3.20 -9.01 -8.99
C GLU A 178 -2.32 -9.62 -7.89
N MET A 179 -2.92 -10.56 -7.14
CA MET A 179 -2.20 -11.33 -6.13
C MET A 179 -1.37 -12.42 -6.78
N VAL A 180 -0.15 -12.59 -6.27
CA VAL A 180 0.74 -13.69 -6.63
C VAL A 180 0.67 -14.76 -5.54
N GLU A 181 0.33 -15.98 -5.91
CA GLU A 181 0.41 -17.15 -5.03
C GLU A 181 1.87 -17.59 -4.92
N SER A 182 2.63 -16.93 -4.05
CA SER A 182 4.06 -17.18 -3.93
C SER A 182 4.35 -18.38 -3.01
N GLU A 183 5.20 -19.29 -3.49
CA GLU A 183 5.78 -20.34 -2.65
C GLU A 183 6.90 -19.78 -1.75
N LYS A 184 7.61 -18.78 -2.26
CA LYS A 184 8.69 -18.05 -1.59
C LYS A 184 8.55 -16.57 -1.86
N SER A 185 8.86 -15.77 -0.87
CA SER A 185 8.82 -14.31 -0.96
C SER A 185 9.99 -13.69 -0.22
N GLY A 186 10.28 -12.44 -0.52
CA GLY A 186 11.38 -11.75 0.16
C GLY A 186 11.33 -10.25 -0.03
N VAL A 187 12.21 -9.57 0.70
CA VAL A 187 12.46 -8.14 0.59
C VAL A 187 13.93 -7.93 0.28
N LEU A 188 14.21 -7.17 -0.78
CA LEU A 188 15.55 -6.78 -1.16
C LEU A 188 15.76 -5.30 -0.86
N PHE A 189 16.82 -5.01 -0.13
CA PHE A 189 17.32 -3.65 0.08
C PHE A 189 18.61 -3.47 -0.73
N THR A 190 18.61 -2.49 -1.60
CA THR A 190 19.79 -2.15 -2.42
C THR A 190 20.91 -1.47 -1.63
N VAL A 191 20.60 -1.02 -0.41
CA VAL A 191 21.53 -0.51 0.59
C VAL A 191 21.23 -1.23 1.90
N ALA A 192 22.23 -1.79 2.58
CA ALA A 192 21.99 -2.49 3.83
C ALA A 192 21.50 -1.51 4.91
N PRO A 193 20.27 -1.66 5.44
CA PRO A 193 19.62 -0.64 6.27
C PRO A 193 20.26 -0.50 7.65
N ILE A 194 20.88 -1.56 8.18
CA ILE A 194 21.42 -1.60 9.54
C ILE A 194 22.61 -0.61 9.72
N ASN A 195 23.47 -0.53 8.70
CA ASN A 195 24.69 0.28 8.76
C ASN A 195 24.80 1.31 7.62
N LYS A 196 23.70 1.46 6.83
CA LYS A 196 23.65 2.32 5.63
C LYS A 196 24.80 2.03 4.65
N ASN A 197 25.22 0.77 4.57
CA ASN A 197 26.32 0.37 3.70
C ASN A 197 25.85 0.31 2.23
N GLU A 198 26.23 1.31 1.46
CA GLU A 198 25.88 1.43 0.03
C GLU A 198 26.55 0.35 -0.83
N ASN A 199 27.63 -0.26 -0.34
CA ASN A 199 28.32 -1.35 -1.04
C ASN A 199 27.73 -2.74 -0.76
N ALA A 200 26.70 -2.83 0.07
CA ALA A 200 26.02 -4.11 0.37
C ALA A 200 24.54 -4.06 0.03
N MET A 201 24.04 -5.17 -0.49
CA MET A 201 22.60 -5.46 -0.60
C MET A 201 22.20 -6.43 0.51
N LEU A 202 20.98 -6.31 0.99
CA LEU A 202 20.39 -7.22 1.97
C LEU A 202 19.12 -7.85 1.39
N ILE A 203 19.02 -9.17 1.43
CA ILE A 203 17.80 -9.89 1.07
C ILE A 203 17.33 -10.67 2.30
N ASN A 204 16.07 -10.50 2.66
CA ASN A 204 15.37 -11.37 3.60
C ASN A 204 14.35 -12.19 2.82
N ALA A 205 14.36 -13.53 3.00
CA ALA A 205 13.47 -14.44 2.28
C ALA A 205 12.85 -15.49 3.20
N ALA A 206 11.60 -15.83 2.93
CA ALA A 206 10.87 -16.90 3.64
C ALA A 206 9.90 -17.60 2.71
N PHE A 207 9.28 -18.67 3.20
CA PHE A 207 8.24 -19.40 2.50
C PHE A 207 6.90 -18.67 2.57
N GLY A 208 6.07 -18.88 1.53
CA GLY A 208 4.73 -18.30 1.45
C GLY A 208 4.68 -16.84 1.02
N LEU A 209 3.63 -16.15 1.44
CA LEU A 209 3.35 -14.76 1.08
C LEU A 209 4.32 -13.78 1.77
N GLY A 210 4.64 -12.69 1.08
CA GLY A 210 5.57 -11.66 1.58
C GLY A 210 5.14 -10.96 2.88
N GLU A 211 3.89 -11.08 3.28
CA GLU A 211 3.39 -10.53 4.54
C GLU A 211 4.19 -11.03 5.76
N SER A 212 4.58 -12.29 5.77
CA SER A 212 5.37 -12.89 6.87
C SER A 212 6.73 -12.23 7.04
N VAL A 213 7.40 -11.92 5.94
CA VAL A 213 8.72 -11.25 5.94
C VAL A 213 8.58 -9.78 6.33
N VAL A 214 7.61 -9.07 5.75
CA VAL A 214 7.40 -7.63 5.98
C VAL A 214 6.96 -7.35 7.41
N SER A 215 6.11 -8.20 7.98
CA SER A 215 5.63 -8.05 9.37
C SER A 215 6.63 -8.53 10.44
N GLY A 216 7.73 -9.16 10.04
CA GLY A 216 8.71 -9.74 10.95
C GLY A 216 8.19 -10.92 11.77
N ARG A 217 7.11 -11.58 11.34
CA ARG A 217 6.50 -12.72 12.04
C ARG A 217 7.30 -13.99 11.89
N VAL A 218 8.13 -14.08 10.85
CA VAL A 218 8.96 -15.25 10.59
C VAL A 218 10.44 -14.89 10.67
N SER A 219 11.25 -15.79 11.24
CA SER A 219 12.72 -15.68 11.18
C SER A 219 13.18 -16.05 9.77
N ALA A 220 13.30 -15.04 8.90
CA ALA A 220 13.64 -15.20 7.50
C ALA A 220 15.13 -15.53 7.28
N ASP A 221 15.42 -16.19 6.18
CA ASP A 221 16.81 -16.28 5.68
C ASP A 221 17.30 -14.88 5.32
N THR A 222 18.56 -14.60 5.66
CA THR A 222 19.21 -13.32 5.38
C THR A 222 20.44 -13.56 4.52
N TYR A 223 20.47 -12.85 3.38
CA TYR A 223 21.60 -12.87 2.44
C TYR A 223 22.17 -11.46 2.38
N MET A 224 23.44 -11.30 2.76
CA MET A 224 24.17 -10.04 2.60
C MET A 224 25.14 -10.19 1.43
N ILE A 225 25.00 -9.34 0.43
CA ILE A 225 25.74 -9.42 -0.83
C ILE A 225 26.63 -8.18 -0.94
N ASP A 226 27.94 -8.38 -1.01
CA ASP A 226 28.89 -7.31 -1.35
C ASP A 226 28.81 -7.02 -2.86
N LYS A 227 28.45 -5.77 -3.20
CA LYS A 227 28.23 -5.38 -4.60
C LYS A 227 29.51 -5.37 -5.46
N LYS A 228 30.69 -5.20 -4.82
CA LYS A 228 31.97 -5.12 -5.53
C LYS A 228 32.54 -6.49 -5.83
N THR A 229 32.45 -7.39 -4.86
CA THR A 229 33.05 -8.72 -4.95
C THR A 229 32.07 -9.81 -5.35
N GLY A 230 30.76 -9.56 -5.20
CA GLY A 230 29.71 -10.58 -5.36
C GLY A 230 29.69 -11.60 -4.22
N MET A 231 30.50 -11.42 -3.16
CA MET A 231 30.52 -12.33 -2.01
C MET A 231 29.19 -12.31 -1.28
N ILE A 232 28.67 -13.49 -0.93
CA ILE A 232 27.40 -13.66 -0.25
C ILE A 232 27.67 -14.26 1.14
N GLN A 233 27.21 -13.56 2.18
CA GLN A 233 27.12 -14.10 3.54
C GLN A 233 25.66 -14.53 3.75
N ILE A 234 25.46 -15.75 4.26
CA ILE A 234 24.13 -16.35 4.44
C ILE A 234 23.92 -16.63 5.92
N ASN A 235 22.77 -16.16 6.44
CA ASN A 235 22.27 -16.55 7.75
C ASN A 235 20.89 -17.19 7.58
N ILE A 236 20.80 -18.49 7.85
CA ILE A 236 19.56 -19.26 7.68
C ILE A 236 18.66 -19.04 8.89
N GLY A 237 17.46 -18.55 8.65
CA GLY A 237 16.42 -18.37 9.65
C GLY A 237 15.67 -19.65 9.97
N ASN A 238 15.07 -19.70 11.16
CA ASN A 238 14.27 -20.87 11.58
C ASN A 238 12.82 -20.79 11.06
N LYS A 239 12.56 -20.65 9.85
CA LYS A 239 11.26 -20.48 9.18
C LYS A 239 10.14 -21.42 9.65
N GLU A 240 9.74 -21.29 10.91
CA GLU A 240 8.77 -22.21 11.58
C GLU A 240 7.39 -22.16 10.93
N THR A 241 7.00 -21.01 10.43
CA THR A 241 5.68 -20.77 9.84
C THR A 241 5.79 -20.13 8.48
N GLN A 242 4.72 -20.25 7.69
CA GLN A 242 4.50 -19.54 6.45
C GLN A 242 3.07 -19.00 6.40
N ILE A 243 2.86 -17.89 5.73
CA ILE A 243 1.52 -17.39 5.42
C ILE A 243 1.17 -17.83 4.00
N VAL A 244 0.05 -18.51 3.86
CA VAL A 244 -0.46 -19.01 2.57
C VAL A 244 -1.93 -18.65 2.40
N TYR A 245 -2.42 -18.79 1.18
CA TYR A 245 -3.84 -18.64 0.90
C TYR A 245 -4.66 -19.79 1.48
N ASP A 246 -5.85 -19.43 1.95
CA ASP A 246 -6.94 -20.36 2.23
C ASP A 246 -8.25 -19.83 1.60
N LYS A 247 -9.30 -20.64 1.64
CA LYS A 247 -10.62 -20.31 1.05
C LYS A 247 -11.22 -19.02 1.60
N LYS A 248 -10.85 -18.61 2.81
CA LYS A 248 -11.39 -17.45 3.53
C LYS A 248 -10.40 -16.29 3.70
N GLY A 249 -9.24 -16.34 3.06
CA GLY A 249 -8.22 -15.29 3.21
C GLY A 249 -6.81 -15.84 3.25
N THR A 250 -6.00 -15.37 4.20
CA THR A 250 -4.65 -15.87 4.47
C THR A 250 -4.62 -16.59 5.81
N VAL A 251 -3.87 -17.68 5.88
CA VAL A 251 -3.68 -18.46 7.11
C VAL A 251 -2.20 -18.70 7.36
N GLU A 252 -1.84 -18.77 8.63
CA GLU A 252 -0.51 -19.19 9.05
C GLU A 252 -0.47 -20.71 9.15
N ARG A 253 0.54 -21.34 8.54
CA ARG A 253 0.79 -22.78 8.60
C ARG A 253 2.17 -23.06 9.15
N VAL A 254 2.26 -24.01 10.07
CA VAL A 254 3.53 -24.51 10.58
C VAL A 254 4.22 -25.35 9.51
N LEU A 255 5.51 -25.14 9.32
CA LEU A 255 6.36 -25.92 8.43
C LEU A 255 7.02 -27.07 9.19
N SER A 256 7.04 -28.25 8.59
CA SER A 256 7.84 -29.36 9.09
C SER A 256 9.34 -29.05 8.95
N ASP A 257 10.18 -29.63 9.81
CA ASP A 257 11.63 -29.37 9.83
C ASP A 257 12.32 -29.63 8.49
N ASP A 258 11.86 -30.61 7.72
CA ASP A 258 12.37 -30.91 6.38
C ASP A 258 12.07 -29.82 5.34
N LYS A 259 11.05 -29.01 5.57
CA LYS A 259 10.64 -27.91 4.68
C LYS A 259 11.22 -26.55 5.05
N ARG A 260 11.92 -26.47 6.20
CA ARG A 260 12.52 -25.20 6.67
C ARG A 260 13.91 -24.92 6.08
N LYS A 261 14.51 -25.95 5.47
CA LYS A 261 15.86 -25.90 4.89
C LYS A 261 15.89 -25.29 3.49
#